data_34c06aec3f65440d1089ad54e228e831
#
_entry.id   34c06aec3f65440d1089ad54e228e831
#
_cell.length_a   1.000
_cell.length_b   1.000
_cell.length_c   1.000
_cell.angle_alpha   90.00
_cell.angle_beta   90.00
_cell.angle_gamma   90.00
#
_symmetry.space_group_name_H-M   'P 1'
#
loop_
_entity.id
_entity.type
_entity.pdbx_description
1 polymer ?
#
loop_
_entity_poly.entity_id
_entity_poly.type
_entity_poly.pdbx_seq_one_letter_code
_entity_poly.pdbx_strand_id
1 'polypeptide(L)'
;FQTIGFIGLGLIGGSIAKKMKSNQPDIKIYATAHHKETIQEAYREGLIENNDLLPLSAFSDCDYIFLCAPVQRNLAYLRQLKDIIRSDCYITDVGSTKTEIHEEVIRLGMEANFIGGHPMTGSEKTGILSATNTLLENAYYIITPTALTPKEEISEFRDFVLSLGAIPLILDYKLKFCSDYIHRTNVS
;
A
#
# COMPACT_ATOMS: atom_id res chain seq x y z
N PHE A 1 9.45 4.79 9.34
CA PHE A 1 8.98 3.40 9.27
C PHE A 1 10.16 2.45 9.54
N GLN A 2 9.99 1.48 10.42
CA GLN A 2 11.03 0.48 10.73
C GLN A 2 10.59 -0.93 10.33
N THR A 3 9.33 -1.28 10.57
CA THR A 3 8.76 -2.59 10.28
C THR A 3 7.50 -2.46 9.44
N ILE A 4 7.54 -2.99 8.24
CA ILE A 4 6.50 -2.83 7.23
C ILE A 4 5.94 -4.20 6.84
N GLY A 5 4.63 -4.28 6.74
CA GLY A 5 3.93 -5.46 6.23
C GLY A 5 3.34 -5.22 4.85
N PHE A 6 3.49 -6.20 3.96
CA PHE A 6 2.80 -6.23 2.67
C PHE A 6 1.88 -7.44 2.60
N ILE A 7 0.60 -7.20 2.40
CA ILE A 7 -0.39 -8.24 2.19
C ILE A 7 -0.83 -8.21 0.72
N GLY A 8 -0.35 -9.18 -0.04
CA GLY A 8 -0.42 -9.20 -1.49
C GLY A 8 0.83 -8.59 -2.13
N LEU A 9 1.87 -9.38 -2.33
CA LEU A 9 3.13 -8.93 -2.90
C LEU A 9 3.17 -9.21 -4.40
N GLY A 10 2.71 -8.25 -5.19
CA GLY A 10 2.72 -8.30 -6.66
C GLY A 10 3.57 -7.18 -7.26
N LEU A 11 3.17 -6.69 -8.43
CA LEU A 11 3.88 -5.61 -9.13
C LEU A 11 3.96 -4.32 -8.28
N ILE A 12 2.84 -3.84 -7.78
CA ILE A 12 2.78 -2.57 -7.05
C ILE A 12 3.42 -2.71 -5.67
N GLY A 13 2.99 -3.68 -4.88
CA GLY A 13 3.55 -3.92 -3.54
C GLY A 13 5.05 -4.23 -3.61
N GLY A 14 5.47 -5.06 -4.56
CA GLY A 14 6.87 -5.37 -4.77
C GLY A 14 7.70 -4.16 -5.18
N SER A 15 7.16 -3.27 -6.02
CA SER A 15 7.86 -2.05 -6.45
C SER A 15 8.00 -1.04 -5.31
N ILE A 16 6.96 -0.87 -4.50
CA ILE A 16 7.02 -0.05 -3.28
C ILE A 16 8.08 -0.61 -2.33
N ALA A 17 8.04 -1.91 -2.06
CA ALA A 17 8.99 -2.58 -1.17
C ALA A 17 10.44 -2.44 -1.66
N LYS A 18 10.68 -2.63 -2.96
CA LYS A 18 12.01 -2.45 -3.57
C LYS A 18 12.53 -1.03 -3.41
N LYS A 19 11.67 -0.03 -3.64
CA LYS A 19 12.06 1.38 -3.46
C LYS A 19 12.34 1.70 -1.99
N MET A 20 11.51 1.23 -1.08
CA MET A 20 11.74 1.39 0.37
C MET A 20 13.07 0.78 0.81
N LYS A 21 13.37 -0.45 0.37
CA LYS A 21 14.63 -1.14 0.69
C LYS A 21 15.84 -0.43 0.09
N SER A 22 15.70 0.14 -1.11
CA SER A 22 16.72 0.96 -1.75
C SER A 22 17.02 2.25 -0.98
N ASN A 23 15.98 2.91 -0.47
CA ASN A 23 16.11 4.15 0.30
C ASN A 23 16.62 3.90 1.73
N GLN A 24 16.22 2.79 2.32
CA GLN A 24 16.52 2.42 3.71
C GLN A 24 16.84 0.92 3.77
N PRO A 25 18.12 0.53 3.55
CA PRO A 25 18.51 -0.89 3.49
C PRO A 25 18.18 -1.71 4.74
N ASP A 26 18.16 -1.07 5.91
CA ASP A 26 17.92 -1.74 7.20
C ASP A 26 16.42 -1.88 7.55
N ILE A 27 15.53 -1.37 6.70
CA ILE A 27 14.09 -1.52 6.93
C ILE A 27 13.70 -2.99 6.92
N LYS A 28 12.86 -3.39 7.87
CA LYS A 28 12.34 -4.76 7.94
C LYS A 28 11.01 -4.86 7.22
N ILE A 29 10.95 -5.72 6.22
CA ILE A 29 9.75 -5.94 5.42
C ILE A 29 9.32 -7.39 5.57
N TYR A 30 8.07 -7.57 6.00
CA TYR A 30 7.39 -8.86 6.04
C TYR A 30 6.28 -8.87 4.99
N ALA A 31 6.04 -10.00 4.38
CA ALA A 31 5.01 -10.09 3.35
C ALA A 31 4.27 -11.42 3.38
N THR A 32 3.03 -11.40 2.90
CA THR A 32 2.31 -12.59 2.50
C THR A 32 1.71 -12.40 1.10
N ALA A 33 1.40 -13.49 0.44
CA ALA A 33 0.89 -13.47 -0.93
C ALA A 33 -0.01 -14.69 -1.16
N HIS A 34 -0.68 -14.71 -2.31
CA HIS A 34 -1.51 -15.85 -2.69
C HIS A 34 -0.67 -17.12 -2.94
N HIS A 35 0.52 -16.95 -3.52
CA HIS A 35 1.43 -18.04 -3.85
C HIS A 35 2.71 -17.98 -3.02
N LYS A 36 3.10 -19.13 -2.46
CA LYS A 36 4.33 -19.29 -1.70
C LYS A 36 5.57 -18.94 -2.53
N GLU A 37 5.57 -19.24 -3.81
CA GLU A 37 6.68 -18.97 -4.74
C GLU A 37 7.00 -17.48 -4.83
N THR A 38 5.97 -16.62 -4.77
CA THR A 38 6.16 -15.16 -4.73
C THR A 38 6.98 -14.73 -3.50
N ILE A 39 6.67 -15.30 -2.35
CA ILE A 39 7.39 -15.02 -1.10
C ILE A 39 8.82 -15.54 -1.18
N GLN A 40 9.01 -16.75 -1.68
CA GLN A 40 10.34 -17.34 -1.82
C GLN A 40 11.23 -16.53 -2.76
N GLU A 41 10.68 -16.01 -3.86
CA GLU A 41 11.44 -15.15 -4.79
C GLU A 41 11.84 -13.83 -4.14
N ALA A 42 10.90 -13.16 -3.47
CA ALA A 42 11.17 -11.91 -2.75
C ALA A 42 12.23 -12.11 -1.65
N TYR A 43 12.18 -13.23 -0.94
CA TYR A 43 13.19 -13.58 0.06
C TYR A 43 14.57 -13.81 -0.57
N ARG A 44 14.66 -14.53 -1.69
CA ARG A 44 15.93 -14.75 -2.40
C ARG A 44 16.56 -13.46 -2.89
N GLU A 45 15.75 -12.49 -3.28
CA GLU A 45 16.23 -11.14 -3.65
C GLU A 45 16.67 -10.29 -2.44
N GLY A 46 16.51 -10.77 -1.22
CA GLY A 46 16.81 -10.02 0.01
C GLY A 46 15.81 -8.90 0.29
N LEU A 47 14.62 -8.96 -0.31
CA LEU A 47 13.61 -7.93 -0.19
C LEU A 47 12.81 -8.01 1.11
N ILE A 48 12.52 -9.22 1.57
CA ILE A 48 11.69 -9.49 2.74
C ILE A 48 12.40 -10.42 3.73
N GLU A 49 11.95 -10.41 4.97
CA GLU A 49 12.55 -11.15 6.08
C GLU A 49 12.06 -12.62 6.15
N ASN A 50 10.88 -12.93 5.64
CA ASN A 50 10.29 -14.26 5.69
C ASN A 50 10.43 -15.02 4.36
N ASN A 51 10.58 -16.34 4.45
CA ASN A 51 10.72 -17.25 3.28
C ASN A 51 9.54 -18.17 3.07
N ASP A 52 8.48 -17.99 3.84
CA ASP A 52 7.23 -18.75 3.73
C ASP A 52 6.03 -17.83 3.94
N LEU A 53 4.84 -18.31 3.59
CA LEU A 53 3.60 -17.58 3.85
C LEU A 53 3.44 -17.31 5.35
N LEU A 54 2.97 -16.11 5.67
CA LEU A 54 2.71 -15.68 7.04
C LEU A 54 1.21 -15.61 7.30
N PRO A 55 0.76 -16.02 8.51
CA PRO A 55 -0.58 -15.69 8.97
C PRO A 55 -0.69 -14.20 9.27
N LEU A 56 -1.90 -13.64 9.26
CA LEU A 56 -2.11 -12.21 9.54
C LEU A 56 -1.62 -11.79 10.93
N SER A 57 -1.63 -12.70 11.91
CA SER A 57 -1.10 -12.44 13.25
C SER A 57 0.38 -12.06 13.27
N ALA A 58 1.14 -12.44 12.25
CA ALA A 58 2.55 -12.07 12.12
C ALA A 58 2.77 -10.58 11.83
N PHE A 59 1.73 -9.85 11.46
CA PHE A 59 1.79 -8.42 11.17
C PHE A 59 1.47 -7.53 12.37
N SER A 60 1.28 -8.10 13.56
CA SER A 60 0.91 -7.37 14.79
C SER A 60 1.91 -6.28 15.18
N ASP A 61 3.18 -6.45 14.89
CA ASP A 61 4.26 -5.52 15.26
C ASP A 61 4.64 -4.54 14.14
N CYS A 62 3.90 -4.54 13.03
CA CYS A 62 4.18 -3.62 11.94
C CYS A 62 3.80 -2.18 12.30
N ASP A 63 4.62 -1.22 11.85
CA ASP A 63 4.31 0.21 11.92
C ASP A 63 3.33 0.60 10.83
N TYR A 64 3.47 -0.04 9.66
CA TYR A 64 2.62 0.18 8.49
C TYR A 64 2.29 -1.14 7.79
N ILE A 65 1.08 -1.27 7.31
CA ILE A 65 0.64 -2.43 6.52
C ILE A 65 0.06 -1.95 5.19
N PHE A 66 0.61 -2.45 4.09
CA PHE A 66 0.15 -2.21 2.73
C PHE A 66 -0.74 -3.34 2.26
N LEU A 67 -2.00 -3.04 1.97
CA LEU A 67 -2.95 -3.97 1.36
C LEU A 67 -2.85 -3.87 -0.16
N CYS A 68 -2.22 -4.84 -0.78
CA CYS A 68 -1.92 -4.85 -2.21
C CYS A 68 -2.62 -6.00 -2.95
N ALA A 69 -3.57 -6.66 -2.32
CA ALA A 69 -4.43 -7.68 -2.92
C ALA A 69 -5.61 -7.03 -3.67
N PRO A 70 -6.41 -7.80 -4.42
CA PRO A 70 -7.67 -7.29 -4.96
C PRO A 70 -8.61 -6.77 -3.87
N VAL A 71 -9.45 -5.78 -4.20
CA VAL A 71 -10.26 -5.04 -3.22
C VAL A 71 -11.09 -5.94 -2.31
N GLN A 72 -11.73 -6.97 -2.84
CA GLN A 72 -12.57 -7.87 -2.02
C GLN A 72 -11.76 -8.64 -0.97
N ARG A 73 -10.54 -9.03 -1.30
CA ARG A 73 -9.62 -9.65 -0.34
C ARG A 73 -9.13 -8.64 0.69
N ASN A 74 -8.84 -7.43 0.27
CA ASN A 74 -8.43 -6.36 1.19
C ASN A 74 -9.52 -6.04 2.22
N LEU A 75 -10.81 -6.06 1.83
CA LEU A 75 -11.92 -5.91 2.77
C LEU A 75 -11.92 -7.02 3.82
N ALA A 76 -11.71 -8.27 3.40
CA ALA A 76 -11.63 -9.41 4.32
C ALA A 76 -10.42 -9.30 5.26
N TYR A 77 -9.27 -8.85 4.76
CA TYR A 77 -8.09 -8.61 5.59
C TYR A 77 -8.30 -7.52 6.63
N LEU A 78 -8.94 -6.41 6.26
CA LEU A 78 -9.29 -5.35 7.22
C LEU A 78 -10.09 -5.87 8.41
N ARG A 79 -11.08 -6.72 8.16
CA ARG A 79 -11.93 -7.30 9.23
C ARG A 79 -11.11 -8.10 10.24
N GLN A 80 -10.08 -8.80 9.78
CA GLN A 80 -9.20 -9.58 10.64
C GLN A 80 -8.12 -8.71 11.31
N LEU A 81 -7.54 -7.77 10.58
CA LEU A 81 -6.49 -6.90 11.08
C LEU A 81 -6.94 -5.98 12.21
N LYS A 82 -8.24 -5.65 12.25
CA LYS A 82 -8.81 -4.83 13.32
C LYS A 82 -8.43 -5.29 14.72
N ASP A 83 -8.41 -6.61 14.94
CA ASP A 83 -8.11 -7.21 16.24
C ASP A 83 -6.64 -7.62 16.41
N ILE A 84 -5.82 -7.38 15.40
CA ILE A 84 -4.42 -7.80 15.34
C ILE A 84 -3.47 -6.62 15.52
N ILE A 85 -3.73 -5.50 14.86
CA ILE A 85 -2.81 -4.37 14.80
C ILE A 85 -2.73 -3.60 16.12
N ARG A 86 -1.56 -2.98 16.34
CA ARG A 86 -1.37 -2.02 17.43
C ARG A 86 -2.15 -0.73 17.14
N SER A 87 -2.43 0.02 18.19
CA SER A 87 -3.14 1.31 18.08
C SER A 87 -2.38 2.38 17.28
N ASP A 88 -1.07 2.26 17.17
CA ASP A 88 -0.18 3.16 16.43
C ASP A 88 0.23 2.62 15.05
N CYS A 89 -0.32 1.48 14.63
CA CYS A 89 -0.14 0.95 13.28
C CYS A 89 -1.08 1.63 12.30
N TYR A 90 -0.58 1.95 11.12
CA TYR A 90 -1.38 2.46 10.01
C TYR A 90 -1.53 1.43 8.90
N ILE A 91 -2.70 1.42 8.29
CA ILE A 91 -2.99 0.58 7.11
C ILE A 91 -3.24 1.49 5.92
N THR A 92 -2.67 1.14 4.79
CA THR A 92 -2.96 1.74 3.49
C THR A 92 -3.28 0.66 2.47
N ASP A 93 -3.99 1.02 1.43
CA ASP A 93 -4.22 0.17 0.27
C ASP A 93 -3.64 0.80 -1.00
N VAL A 94 -3.60 0.04 -2.07
CA VAL A 94 -3.10 0.52 -3.37
C VAL A 94 -4.14 0.35 -4.49
N GLY A 95 -5.38 0.04 -4.13
CA GLY A 95 -6.45 -0.23 -5.09
C GLY A 95 -6.92 1.00 -5.84
N SER A 96 -7.42 0.80 -7.07
CA SER A 96 -7.95 1.89 -7.91
C SER A 96 -9.33 2.39 -7.47
N THR A 97 -10.10 1.59 -6.72
CA THR A 97 -11.42 1.95 -6.19
C THR A 97 -11.31 2.27 -4.70
N LYS A 98 -11.85 3.39 -4.26
CA LYS A 98 -11.72 3.88 -2.88
C LYS A 98 -12.99 3.79 -2.06
N THR A 99 -14.16 3.81 -2.68
CA THR A 99 -15.44 3.87 -1.95
C THR A 99 -15.64 2.67 -1.03
N GLU A 100 -15.52 1.45 -1.56
CA GLU A 100 -15.78 0.23 -0.79
C GLU A 100 -14.82 0.08 0.40
N ILE A 101 -13.53 0.34 0.19
CA ILE A 101 -12.55 0.19 1.26
C ILE A 101 -12.72 1.25 2.36
N HIS A 102 -13.04 2.48 2.00
CA HIS A 102 -13.34 3.53 2.97
C HIS A 102 -14.61 3.23 3.76
N GLU A 103 -15.68 2.76 3.11
CA GLU A 103 -16.92 2.35 3.78
C GLU A 103 -16.66 1.23 4.79
N GLU A 104 -15.86 0.24 4.44
CA GLU A 104 -15.49 -0.85 5.34
C GLU A 104 -14.63 -0.35 6.52
N VAL A 105 -13.67 0.52 6.28
CA VAL A 105 -12.85 1.15 7.32
C VAL A 105 -13.72 1.92 8.32
N ILE A 106 -14.69 2.68 7.83
CA ILE A 106 -15.67 3.41 8.66
C ILE A 106 -16.51 2.43 9.48
N ARG A 107 -17.04 1.41 8.83
CA ARG A 107 -17.86 0.37 9.50
C ARG A 107 -17.10 -0.34 10.61
N LEU A 108 -15.80 -0.56 10.43
CA LEU A 108 -14.93 -1.21 11.41
C LEU A 108 -14.42 -0.26 12.50
N GLY A 109 -14.63 1.05 12.38
CA GLY A 109 -14.10 2.03 13.32
C GLY A 109 -12.58 2.19 13.24
N MET A 110 -11.98 1.96 12.07
CA MET A 110 -10.53 2.01 11.84
C MET A 110 -10.06 3.30 11.15
N GLU A 111 -10.89 4.32 11.11
CA GLU A 111 -10.59 5.56 10.37
C GLU A 111 -9.31 6.26 10.84
N ALA A 112 -9.03 6.24 12.15
CA ALA A 112 -7.83 6.85 12.71
C ALA A 112 -6.53 6.12 12.32
N ASN A 113 -6.63 4.87 11.88
CA ASN A 113 -5.51 4.00 11.52
C ASN A 113 -5.41 3.73 10.02
N PHE A 114 -6.14 4.46 9.20
CA PHE A 114 -6.20 4.19 7.77
C PHE A 114 -5.95 5.43 6.92
N ILE A 115 -5.21 5.24 5.85
CA ILE A 115 -5.05 6.21 4.79
C ILE A 115 -5.09 5.48 3.45
N GLY A 116 -6.05 5.84 2.59
CA GLY A 116 -6.18 5.21 1.28
C GLY A 116 -5.09 5.67 0.31
N GLY A 117 -4.71 4.79 -0.58
CA GLY A 117 -3.73 5.06 -1.61
C GLY A 117 -4.13 4.51 -2.97
N HIS A 118 -3.66 5.17 -4.02
CA HIS A 118 -3.82 4.70 -5.40
C HIS A 118 -2.65 5.18 -6.25
N PRO A 119 -1.56 4.39 -6.36
CA PRO A 119 -0.50 4.68 -7.31
C PRO A 119 -1.01 4.45 -8.75
N MET A 120 -0.89 5.47 -9.58
CA MET A 120 -1.37 5.43 -10.97
C MET A 120 -0.22 5.08 -11.91
N THR A 121 0.04 3.80 -12.06
CA THR A 121 1.06 3.31 -12.99
C THR A 121 0.41 2.83 -14.29
N GLY A 122 1.05 3.11 -15.42
CA GLY A 122 0.59 2.67 -16.73
C GLY A 122 1.11 1.29 -17.15
N SER A 123 1.63 0.49 -16.23
CA SER A 123 2.21 -0.82 -16.58
C SER A 123 1.15 -1.89 -16.74
N GLU A 124 1.22 -2.63 -17.86
CA GLU A 124 0.43 -3.85 -18.11
C GLU A 124 1.08 -5.11 -17.53
N LYS A 125 2.31 -5.00 -17.03
CA LYS A 125 3.03 -6.11 -16.41
C LYS A 125 2.41 -6.49 -15.08
N THR A 126 2.59 -7.73 -14.67
CA THR A 126 2.08 -8.27 -13.40
C THR A 126 3.14 -9.07 -12.66
N GLY A 127 2.92 -9.24 -11.36
CA GLY A 127 3.72 -10.11 -10.50
C GLY A 127 5.01 -9.48 -9.99
N ILE A 128 5.59 -10.16 -9.00
CA ILE A 128 6.81 -9.71 -8.29
C ILE A 128 8.04 -9.64 -9.20
N LEU A 129 8.15 -10.53 -10.19
CA LEU A 129 9.28 -10.55 -11.12
C LEU A 129 9.32 -9.31 -12.03
N SER A 130 8.19 -8.65 -12.24
CA SER A 130 8.10 -7.40 -13.01
C SER A 130 8.27 -6.16 -12.14
N ALA A 131 8.31 -6.29 -10.83
CA ALA A 131 8.47 -5.18 -9.90
C ALA A 131 9.86 -4.56 -10.01
N THR A 132 9.91 -3.22 -10.00
CA THR A 132 11.14 -2.43 -10.05
C THR A 132 11.08 -1.29 -9.03
N ASN A 133 12.24 -0.81 -8.57
CA ASN A 133 12.30 0.34 -7.68
C ASN A 133 12.05 1.69 -8.38
N THR A 134 11.79 1.68 -9.68
CA THR A 134 11.53 2.88 -10.50
C THR A 134 10.10 2.95 -11.04
N LEU A 135 9.28 1.93 -10.80
CA LEU A 135 7.92 1.84 -11.36
C LEU A 135 7.05 3.07 -11.04
N LEU A 136 7.21 3.63 -9.85
CA LEU A 136 6.39 4.74 -9.35
C LEU A 136 6.99 6.12 -9.66
N GLU A 137 8.18 6.20 -10.25
CA GLU A 137 8.81 7.48 -10.58
C GLU A 137 7.94 8.28 -11.54
N ASN A 138 7.67 9.53 -11.16
CA ASN A 138 6.81 10.48 -11.89
C ASN A 138 5.35 10.05 -12.05
N ALA A 139 4.94 8.96 -11.40
CA ALA A 139 3.54 8.55 -11.37
C ALA A 139 2.76 9.38 -10.33
N TYR A 140 1.52 9.71 -10.63
CA TYR A 140 0.62 10.25 -9.61
C TYR A 140 0.30 9.17 -8.58
N TYR A 141 0.36 9.56 -7.32
CA TYR A 141 -0.06 8.72 -6.21
C TYR A 141 -1.17 9.44 -5.45
N ILE A 142 -2.39 8.96 -5.60
CA ILE A 142 -3.53 9.56 -4.95
C ILE A 142 -3.58 9.08 -3.50
N ILE A 143 -3.73 10.05 -2.59
CA ILE A 143 -3.84 9.83 -1.15
C ILE A 143 -5.24 10.23 -0.73
N THR A 144 -5.97 9.31 -0.11
CA THR A 144 -7.33 9.54 0.36
C THR A 144 -7.42 9.34 1.88
N PRO A 145 -7.17 10.38 2.68
CA PRO A 145 -7.34 10.29 4.13
C PRO A 145 -8.80 10.01 4.50
N THR A 146 -9.01 9.48 5.70
CA THR A 146 -10.33 9.46 6.33
C THR A 146 -10.57 10.77 7.09
N ALA A 147 -11.79 10.97 7.60
CA ALA A 147 -12.11 12.11 8.46
C ALA A 147 -11.30 12.12 9.77
N LEU A 148 -10.79 10.97 10.21
CA LEU A 148 -10.05 10.80 11.48
C LEU A 148 -8.56 10.52 11.29
N THR A 149 -8.06 10.43 10.05
CA THR A 149 -6.62 10.31 9.82
C THR A 149 -5.89 11.53 10.38
N PRO A 150 -4.91 11.37 11.29
CA PRO A 150 -4.19 12.51 11.86
C PRO A 150 -3.48 13.32 10.79
N LYS A 151 -3.45 14.65 10.96
CA LYS A 151 -2.79 15.56 9.99
C LYS A 151 -1.31 15.29 9.84
N GLU A 152 -0.65 14.94 10.94
CA GLU A 152 0.77 14.57 10.96
C GLU A 152 1.00 13.33 10.09
N GLU A 153 0.11 12.34 10.19
CA GLU A 153 0.21 11.12 9.39
C GLU A 153 -0.02 11.37 7.90
N ILE A 154 -0.95 12.24 7.56
CA ILE A 154 -1.16 12.64 6.15
C ILE A 154 0.11 13.28 5.60
N SER A 155 0.76 14.14 6.36
CA SER A 155 2.01 14.79 5.98
C SER A 155 3.16 13.79 5.84
N GLU A 156 3.30 12.87 6.78
CA GLU A 156 4.33 11.81 6.74
C GLU A 156 4.12 10.86 5.56
N PHE A 157 2.88 10.47 5.30
CA PHE A 157 2.57 9.61 4.17
C PHE A 157 2.80 10.32 2.82
N ARG A 158 2.50 11.62 2.74
CA ARG A 158 2.84 12.43 1.56
C ARG A 158 4.35 12.44 1.32
N ASP A 159 5.14 12.65 2.36
CA ASP A 159 6.61 12.65 2.26
C ASP A 159 7.13 11.26 1.89
N PHE A 160 6.51 10.20 2.39
CA PHE A 160 6.81 8.84 1.98
C PHE A 160 6.55 8.64 0.48
N VAL A 161 5.41 9.09 -0.04
CA VAL A 161 5.08 9.02 -1.47
C VAL A 161 6.11 9.77 -2.32
N LEU A 162 6.54 10.95 -1.87
CA LEU A 162 7.64 11.70 -2.53
C LEU A 162 8.93 10.89 -2.54
N SER A 163 9.24 10.17 -1.47
CA SER A 163 10.44 9.31 -1.38
C SER A 163 10.42 8.13 -2.37
N LEU A 164 9.23 7.74 -2.84
CA LEU A 164 9.07 6.74 -3.91
C LEU A 164 9.35 7.30 -5.31
N GLY A 165 9.57 8.61 -5.44
CA GLY A 165 9.68 9.31 -6.70
C GLY A 165 8.34 9.64 -7.35
N ALA A 166 7.24 9.40 -6.65
CA ALA A 166 5.88 9.65 -7.12
C ALA A 166 5.41 11.08 -6.80
N ILE A 167 4.33 11.50 -7.44
CA ILE A 167 3.70 12.82 -7.27
C ILE A 167 2.44 12.66 -6.42
N PRO A 168 2.44 13.09 -5.14
CA PRO A 168 1.29 12.92 -4.27
C PRO A 168 0.15 13.89 -4.61
N LEU A 169 -1.08 13.37 -4.64
CA LEU A 169 -2.32 14.15 -4.73
C LEU A 169 -3.24 13.74 -3.60
N ILE A 170 -3.56 14.67 -2.71
CA ILE A 170 -4.48 14.43 -1.59
C ILE A 170 -5.90 14.79 -2.05
N LEU A 171 -6.78 13.79 -2.08
CA LEU A 171 -8.16 13.95 -2.55
C LEU A 171 -9.15 13.31 -1.58
N ASP A 172 -10.40 13.76 -1.62
CA ASP A 172 -11.50 13.10 -0.93
C ASP A 172 -11.84 11.78 -1.65
N TYR A 173 -11.98 10.68 -0.90
CA TYR A 173 -12.31 9.37 -1.46
C TYR A 173 -13.67 9.32 -2.15
N LYS A 174 -14.58 10.24 -1.81
CA LYS A 174 -15.91 10.36 -2.43
C LYS A 174 -15.87 10.95 -3.82
N LEU A 175 -14.78 11.62 -4.19
CA LEU A 175 -14.61 12.09 -5.56
C LEU A 175 -14.51 10.86 -6.46
N LYS A 176 -15.50 10.68 -7.31
CA LYS A 176 -15.44 9.67 -8.36
C LYS A 176 -14.23 10.00 -9.22
N PHE A 177 -13.24 9.14 -9.18
CA PHE A 177 -12.16 9.20 -10.16
C PHE A 177 -12.75 8.89 -11.51
N CYS A 178 -13.27 9.91 -12.16
CA CYS A 178 -13.49 9.82 -13.58
C CYS A 178 -12.10 9.70 -14.22
N SER A 179 -11.86 8.61 -14.93
CA SER A 179 -10.79 8.48 -15.91
C SER A 179 -10.70 9.71 -16.83
N ASP A 180 -11.79 10.46 -16.92
CA ASP A 180 -11.93 11.68 -17.71
C ASP A 180 -11.09 12.87 -17.20
N TYR A 181 -10.73 12.93 -15.92
CA TYR A 181 -9.92 14.04 -15.40
C TYR A 181 -8.45 13.92 -15.81
N ILE A 182 -7.97 12.70 -15.94
CA ILE A 182 -6.55 12.42 -16.26
C ILE A 182 -6.31 12.52 -17.77
N HIS A 183 -7.31 12.18 -18.59
CA HIS A 183 -7.21 12.38 -20.04
C HIS A 183 -7.26 13.86 -20.47
N ARG A 184 -7.80 14.75 -19.65
CA ARG A 184 -7.84 16.19 -19.95
C ARG A 184 -6.56 16.96 -19.64
N THR A 185 -5.68 16.41 -18.78
CA THR A 185 -4.40 17.05 -18.43
C THR A 185 -3.22 16.60 -19.29
N ASN A 186 -3.41 15.57 -20.12
CA ASN A 186 -2.37 15.09 -21.05
C ASN A 186 -2.53 15.59 -22.49
N VAL A 187 -3.37 16.61 -22.73
CA VAL A 187 -3.51 17.26 -24.02
C VAL A 187 -3.20 18.74 -23.87
N SER A 188 -1.91 19.04 -23.79
CA SER A 188 -1.34 20.33 -24.17
C SER A 188 0.18 20.23 -24.26
#